data_fc4a020b91a95d17a743beb0cba18b0c
#
_entry.id   fc4a020b91a95d17a743beb0cba18b0c
#
_cell.length_a   1.000
_cell.length_b   1.000
_cell.length_c   1.000
_cell.angle_alpha   90.00
_cell.angle_beta   90.00
_cell.angle_gamma   90.00
#
_symmetry.space_group_name_H-M   'P 1'
#
loop_
_entity.id
_entity.type
_entity.pdbx_description
1 polymer ?
#
loop_
_entity_poly.entity_id
_entity_poly.type
_entity_poly.pdbx_seq_one_letter_code
_entity_poly.pdbx_strand_id
1 'polypeptide(L)'
;MQIKELYELFLTHPSVETDTRKLKEGDIFFALKGPNFNANQFAQQALLDGAAYAVVDEYTGPGDSRIIKVPDVLYSLQELAKYHRQQCSIPFIAITGSNGKTTTKELVHEVLSSTYKTYTTQGNLNNHIGIPLTILKIKADAAMAVIEMGANHQKEIEAYCSYTMPTYGIITNCGKAHLEGFGSEEGVRKGKGELFDYLRTVDGTVFIMNDYDYLQKMAMGMAEIKTYGTHDADISGEVRNSTGFLEVAVTKGAAIGIIKTQLIGEYNLPNVLAAVAVGKYFNVADEKIKYALENYIPSNSRSQLMKKGSNKIILDAYNANPSSMQAAIENFAKMDGADKVLLLGGMMELGNESVAEHRSIIDTINKYKWKAVVLVGGDYHKIRHSYINFENATLVREWLQQQNFTNTQLLVKGSRSIQMEKVLE
;
A
#
# COMPACT_ATOMS: atom_id res chain seq x y z
N MET A 1 -17.91 -27.21 -12.07
CA MET A 1 -18.72 -26.01 -12.34
C MET A 1 -17.92 -25.10 -13.26
N GLN A 2 -18.54 -24.57 -14.33
CA GLN A 2 -17.89 -23.57 -15.21
C GLN A 2 -17.93 -22.19 -14.53
N ILE A 3 -16.99 -21.31 -14.90
CA ILE A 3 -16.89 -19.98 -14.28
C ILE A 3 -18.15 -19.13 -14.48
N LYS A 4 -18.84 -19.29 -15.60
CA LYS A 4 -20.10 -18.62 -15.89
C LYS A 4 -21.20 -19.01 -14.90
N GLU A 5 -21.33 -20.29 -14.58
CA GLU A 5 -22.29 -20.81 -13.61
C GLU A 5 -21.99 -20.27 -12.19
N LEU A 6 -20.70 -20.23 -11.81
CA LEU A 6 -20.26 -19.64 -10.54
C LEU A 6 -20.55 -18.12 -10.50
N TYR A 7 -20.44 -17.44 -11.63
CA TYR A 7 -20.77 -16.02 -11.73
C TYR A 7 -22.30 -15.76 -11.59
N GLU A 8 -23.13 -16.62 -12.12
CA GLU A 8 -24.59 -16.54 -11.93
C GLU A 8 -24.97 -16.69 -10.45
N LEU A 9 -24.31 -17.59 -9.71
CA LEU A 9 -24.46 -17.68 -8.27
C LEU A 9 -23.97 -16.42 -7.56
N PHE A 10 -22.82 -15.89 -7.98
CA PHE A 10 -22.29 -14.63 -7.43
C PHE A 10 -23.26 -13.45 -7.66
N LEU A 11 -23.97 -13.38 -8.76
CA LEU A 11 -24.95 -12.31 -8.99
C LEU A 11 -26.16 -12.38 -8.03
N THR A 12 -26.53 -13.58 -7.58
CA THR A 12 -27.60 -13.78 -6.58
C THR A 12 -27.10 -13.63 -5.15
N HIS A 13 -25.80 -13.87 -4.91
CA HIS A 13 -25.11 -13.77 -3.64
C HIS A 13 -23.82 -12.92 -3.79
N PRO A 14 -23.96 -11.59 -3.96
CA PRO A 14 -22.84 -10.74 -4.42
C PRO A 14 -21.86 -10.38 -3.31
N SER A 15 -21.53 -11.35 -2.44
CA SER A 15 -20.55 -11.20 -1.37
C SER A 15 -19.70 -12.46 -1.27
N VAL A 16 -18.38 -12.28 -1.23
CA VAL A 16 -17.41 -13.35 -1.16
C VAL A 16 -16.55 -13.15 0.08
N GLU A 17 -16.39 -14.22 0.87
CA GLU A 17 -15.51 -14.22 2.03
C GLU A 17 -14.57 -15.44 2.04
N THR A 18 -13.37 -15.26 2.57
CA THR A 18 -12.35 -16.31 2.71
C THR A 18 -11.98 -16.59 4.16
N ASP A 19 -12.47 -15.78 5.10
CA ASP A 19 -12.21 -15.89 6.53
C ASP A 19 -13.54 -16.16 7.27
N THR A 20 -13.72 -17.37 7.81
CA THR A 20 -14.94 -17.79 8.49
C THR A 20 -15.35 -16.87 9.66
N ARG A 21 -14.37 -16.17 10.28
CA ARG A 21 -14.63 -15.21 11.37
C ARG A 21 -15.33 -13.94 10.92
N LYS A 22 -15.33 -13.66 9.62
CA LYS A 22 -15.93 -12.46 8.99
C LYS A 22 -17.16 -12.80 8.16
N LEU A 23 -17.49 -14.08 8.08
CA LEU A 23 -18.60 -14.59 7.29
C LEU A 23 -19.91 -13.93 7.71
N LYS A 24 -20.75 -13.63 6.74
CA LYS A 24 -22.09 -13.10 6.92
C LYS A 24 -23.10 -14.01 6.22
N GLU A 25 -24.35 -13.92 6.65
CA GLU A 25 -25.45 -14.64 6.00
C GLU A 25 -25.53 -14.26 4.51
N GLY A 26 -25.58 -15.29 3.66
CA GLY A 26 -25.66 -15.14 2.21
C GLY A 26 -24.30 -15.02 1.49
N ASP A 27 -23.17 -15.01 2.19
CA ASP A 27 -21.84 -14.99 1.56
C ASP A 27 -21.56 -16.29 0.78
N ILE A 28 -20.74 -16.20 -0.27
CA ILE A 28 -20.09 -17.36 -0.88
C ILE A 28 -18.71 -17.51 -0.22
N PHE A 29 -18.52 -18.60 0.51
CA PHE A 29 -17.26 -18.91 1.18
C PHE A 29 -16.28 -19.59 0.22
N PHE A 30 -15.09 -19.04 0.03
CA PHE A 30 -14.00 -19.65 -0.73
C PHE A 30 -12.98 -20.27 0.24
N ALA A 31 -12.95 -21.60 0.29
CA ALA A 31 -12.14 -22.37 1.23
C ALA A 31 -10.66 -22.46 0.77
N LEU A 32 -9.93 -21.35 0.89
CA LEU A 32 -8.53 -21.24 0.49
C LEU A 32 -7.62 -22.14 1.35
N LYS A 33 -6.49 -22.55 0.78
CA LYS A 33 -5.42 -23.25 1.47
C LYS A 33 -4.08 -22.53 1.33
N GLY A 34 -3.25 -22.68 2.33
CA GLY A 34 -1.89 -22.17 2.39
C GLY A 34 -0.94 -23.19 3.02
N PRO A 35 0.34 -22.89 3.18
CA PRO A 35 1.35 -23.84 3.68
C PRO A 35 1.01 -24.48 5.04
N ASN A 36 0.34 -23.72 5.92
CA ASN A 36 0.03 -24.13 7.29
C ASN A 36 -1.48 -24.16 7.59
N PHE A 37 -2.33 -24.05 6.57
CA PHE A 37 -3.75 -23.85 6.76
C PHE A 37 -4.54 -24.42 5.56
N ASN A 38 -5.64 -25.13 5.85
CA ASN A 38 -6.56 -25.64 4.83
C ASN A 38 -8.01 -25.34 5.25
N ALA A 39 -8.64 -24.35 4.57
CA ALA A 39 -9.99 -23.93 4.89
C ALA A 39 -11.07 -24.92 4.42
N ASN A 40 -10.75 -25.91 3.61
CA ASN A 40 -11.72 -26.93 3.18
C ASN A 40 -12.39 -27.64 4.38
N GLN A 41 -11.65 -27.82 5.49
CA GLN A 41 -12.19 -28.39 6.73
C GLN A 41 -13.31 -27.55 7.38
N PHE A 42 -13.41 -26.27 7.06
CA PHE A 42 -14.41 -25.36 7.61
C PHE A 42 -15.63 -25.16 6.70
N ALA A 43 -15.67 -25.81 5.53
CA ALA A 43 -16.75 -25.61 4.56
C ALA A 43 -18.14 -25.91 5.12
N GLN A 44 -18.29 -27.03 5.87
CA GLN A 44 -19.54 -27.39 6.51
C GLN A 44 -19.94 -26.38 7.59
N GLN A 45 -18.98 -25.94 8.40
CA GLN A 45 -19.23 -24.93 9.43
C GLN A 45 -19.64 -23.58 8.80
N ALA A 46 -18.98 -23.17 7.72
CA ALA A 46 -19.34 -21.95 7.00
C ALA A 46 -20.80 -21.97 6.51
N LEU A 47 -21.28 -23.11 6.03
CA LEU A 47 -22.71 -23.27 5.66
C LEU A 47 -23.66 -23.20 6.84
N LEU A 48 -23.24 -23.71 8.02
CA LEU A 48 -24.02 -23.60 9.28
C LEU A 48 -24.02 -22.17 9.81
N ASP A 49 -22.93 -21.43 9.60
CA ASP A 49 -22.77 -20.03 10.02
C ASP A 49 -23.45 -19.04 9.05
N GLY A 50 -24.14 -19.55 8.01
CA GLY A 50 -24.98 -18.74 7.13
C GLY A 50 -24.44 -18.52 5.72
N ALA A 51 -23.29 -19.12 5.33
CA ALA A 51 -22.85 -19.06 3.92
C ALA A 51 -23.92 -19.67 3.01
N ALA A 52 -24.21 -18.98 1.89
CA ALA A 52 -25.10 -19.51 0.86
C ALA A 52 -24.47 -20.71 0.15
N TYR A 53 -23.18 -20.61 -0.15
CA TYR A 53 -22.39 -21.65 -0.81
C TYR A 53 -20.98 -21.71 -0.23
N ALA A 54 -20.32 -22.88 -0.36
CA ALA A 54 -18.91 -23.04 -0.05
C ALA A 54 -18.18 -23.63 -1.26
N VAL A 55 -17.18 -22.91 -1.79
CA VAL A 55 -16.31 -23.34 -2.90
C VAL A 55 -15.09 -24.05 -2.32
N VAL A 56 -14.86 -25.29 -2.74
CA VAL A 56 -13.87 -26.21 -2.16
C VAL A 56 -13.09 -26.97 -3.23
N ASP A 57 -11.83 -27.39 -2.94
CA ASP A 57 -11.03 -28.25 -3.80
C ASP A 57 -10.64 -29.60 -3.16
N GLU A 58 -10.54 -29.70 -1.84
CA GLU A 58 -10.12 -30.89 -1.09
C GLU A 58 -11.17 -31.36 -0.07
N TYR A 59 -12.44 -31.10 -0.33
CA TYR A 59 -13.52 -31.43 0.61
C TYR A 59 -13.87 -32.92 0.59
N THR A 60 -13.84 -33.56 1.75
CA THR A 60 -14.16 -34.98 1.98
C THR A 60 -15.37 -35.21 2.88
N GLY A 61 -16.05 -34.15 3.32
CA GLY A 61 -17.20 -34.21 4.22
C GLY A 61 -18.50 -34.67 3.55
N PRO A 62 -19.63 -34.61 4.27
CA PRO A 62 -20.95 -35.00 3.78
C PRO A 62 -21.35 -34.22 2.52
N GLY A 63 -22.13 -34.87 1.66
CA GLY A 63 -22.69 -34.21 0.49
C GLY A 63 -23.70 -33.13 0.88
N ASP A 64 -23.55 -31.93 0.34
CA ASP A 64 -24.49 -30.81 0.44
C ASP A 64 -24.53 -30.13 -0.93
N SER A 65 -25.71 -29.81 -1.45
CA SER A 65 -25.86 -29.15 -2.75
C SER A 65 -25.28 -27.74 -2.79
N ARG A 66 -25.01 -27.16 -1.64
CA ARG A 66 -24.35 -25.84 -1.49
C ARG A 66 -22.80 -25.94 -1.50
N ILE A 67 -22.25 -27.16 -1.49
CA ILE A 67 -20.80 -27.39 -1.63
C ILE A 67 -20.46 -27.45 -3.12
N ILE A 68 -19.69 -26.48 -3.57
CA ILE A 68 -19.24 -26.33 -4.96
C ILE A 68 -17.81 -26.84 -5.06
N LYS A 69 -17.63 -28.00 -5.70
CA LYS A 69 -16.29 -28.56 -5.93
C LYS A 69 -15.64 -27.97 -7.19
N VAL A 70 -14.42 -27.46 -7.04
CA VAL A 70 -13.59 -26.92 -8.11
C VAL A 70 -12.20 -27.55 -8.08
N PRO A 71 -11.43 -27.52 -9.18
CA PRO A 71 -10.05 -28.07 -9.20
C PRO A 71 -9.07 -27.30 -8.29
N ASP A 72 -9.24 -25.98 -8.15
CA ASP A 72 -8.42 -25.09 -7.35
C ASP A 72 -9.26 -23.89 -6.93
N VAL A 73 -9.39 -23.66 -5.62
CA VAL A 73 -10.22 -22.59 -5.05
C VAL A 73 -9.66 -21.22 -5.35
N LEU A 74 -8.32 -21.05 -5.25
CA LEU A 74 -7.69 -19.76 -5.50
C LEU A 74 -7.80 -19.36 -6.98
N TYR A 75 -7.52 -20.28 -7.88
CA TYR A 75 -7.69 -20.06 -9.31
C TYR A 75 -9.14 -19.73 -9.66
N SER A 76 -10.11 -20.43 -9.06
CA SER A 76 -11.54 -20.16 -9.26
C SER A 76 -11.96 -18.77 -8.76
N LEU A 77 -11.39 -18.31 -7.63
CA LEU A 77 -11.59 -16.94 -7.12
C LEU A 77 -11.04 -15.88 -8.10
N GLN A 78 -9.85 -16.10 -8.63
CA GLN A 78 -9.20 -15.21 -9.59
C GLN A 78 -9.96 -15.16 -10.92
N GLU A 79 -10.39 -16.31 -11.44
CA GLU A 79 -11.19 -16.38 -12.68
C GLU A 79 -12.59 -15.77 -12.49
N LEU A 80 -13.21 -15.92 -11.31
CA LEU A 80 -14.48 -15.25 -10.99
C LEU A 80 -14.30 -13.72 -10.99
N ALA A 81 -13.22 -13.23 -10.38
CA ALA A 81 -12.89 -11.81 -10.37
C ALA A 81 -12.59 -11.29 -11.78
N LYS A 82 -11.84 -12.05 -12.59
CA LYS A 82 -11.57 -11.74 -13.99
C LYS A 82 -12.87 -11.66 -14.79
N TYR A 83 -13.76 -12.64 -14.64
CA TYR A 83 -15.04 -12.65 -15.35
C TYR A 83 -15.90 -11.44 -14.93
N HIS A 84 -15.96 -11.12 -13.64
CA HIS A 84 -16.64 -9.92 -13.15
C HIS A 84 -16.01 -8.63 -13.68
N ARG A 85 -14.67 -8.53 -13.72
CA ARG A 85 -13.92 -7.40 -14.31
C ARG A 85 -14.29 -7.17 -15.78
N GLN A 86 -14.48 -8.24 -16.54
CA GLN A 86 -14.87 -8.18 -17.97
C GLN A 86 -16.27 -7.60 -18.17
N GLN A 87 -17.13 -7.62 -17.15
CA GLN A 87 -18.46 -6.98 -17.21
C GLN A 87 -18.38 -5.47 -16.87
N CYS A 88 -17.22 -4.97 -16.41
CA CYS A 88 -17.04 -3.57 -16.05
C CYS A 88 -16.40 -2.79 -17.20
N SER A 89 -17.08 -1.78 -17.74
CA SER A 89 -16.55 -0.88 -18.78
C SER A 89 -15.88 0.39 -18.24
N ILE A 90 -15.59 0.44 -16.93
CA ILE A 90 -15.01 1.59 -16.23
C ILE A 90 -13.49 1.60 -16.29
N PRO A 91 -12.82 2.76 -16.11
CA PRO A 91 -11.38 2.84 -15.91
C PRO A 91 -10.90 2.05 -14.67
N PHE A 92 -9.82 1.27 -14.83
CA PHE A 92 -9.11 0.59 -13.76
C PHE A 92 -7.70 1.14 -13.68
N ILE A 93 -7.36 1.80 -12.57
CA ILE A 93 -6.06 2.41 -12.31
C ILE A 93 -5.30 1.49 -11.37
N ALA A 94 -4.24 0.83 -11.86
CA ALA A 94 -3.37 0.00 -11.04
C ALA A 94 -2.22 0.82 -10.46
N ILE A 95 -1.93 0.64 -9.17
CA ILE A 95 -0.86 1.36 -8.46
C ILE A 95 0.08 0.36 -7.81
N THR A 96 1.36 0.38 -8.19
CA THR A 96 2.43 -0.39 -7.57
C THR A 96 3.63 0.48 -7.23
N GLY A 97 4.68 -0.10 -6.67
CA GLY A 97 5.94 0.55 -6.32
C GLY A 97 6.53 0.04 -5.00
N SER A 98 7.71 0.49 -4.65
CA SER A 98 8.36 0.15 -3.39
C SER A 98 7.73 0.88 -2.20
N ASN A 99 7.63 2.20 -2.29
CA ASN A 99 7.09 3.08 -1.24
C ASN A 99 5.94 3.94 -1.80
N GLY A 100 5.05 4.42 -0.92
CA GLY A 100 3.99 5.36 -1.29
C GLY A 100 2.76 4.76 -1.98
N LYS A 101 2.72 3.46 -2.30
CA LYS A 101 1.57 2.80 -2.97
C LYS A 101 0.23 3.14 -2.32
N THR A 102 0.10 2.83 -1.04
CA THR A 102 -1.17 3.02 -0.32
C THR A 102 -1.51 4.50 -0.19
N THR A 103 -0.53 5.35 0.11
CA THR A 103 -0.76 6.80 0.19
C THR A 103 -1.22 7.35 -1.17
N THR A 104 -0.54 7.00 -2.26
CA THR A 104 -0.96 7.40 -3.61
C THR A 104 -2.36 6.87 -3.93
N LYS A 105 -2.63 5.60 -3.63
CA LYS A 105 -3.93 4.96 -3.84
C LYS A 105 -5.05 5.70 -3.09
N GLU A 106 -4.84 6.02 -1.81
CA GLU A 106 -5.82 6.77 -1.01
C GLU A 106 -6.02 8.19 -1.56
N LEU A 107 -4.95 8.94 -1.86
CA LEU A 107 -5.06 10.29 -2.41
C LEU A 107 -5.76 10.30 -3.78
N VAL A 108 -5.44 9.37 -4.67
CA VAL A 108 -6.11 9.21 -5.96
C VAL A 108 -7.58 8.85 -5.76
N HIS A 109 -7.87 7.93 -4.83
CA HIS A 109 -9.25 7.57 -4.48
C HIS A 109 -10.05 8.78 -3.97
N GLU A 110 -9.53 9.56 -3.02
CA GLU A 110 -10.20 10.74 -2.47
C GLU A 110 -10.48 11.80 -3.55
N VAL A 111 -9.48 12.06 -4.40
CA VAL A 111 -9.62 13.00 -5.52
C VAL A 111 -10.71 12.54 -6.48
N LEU A 112 -10.66 11.28 -6.94
CA LEU A 112 -11.65 10.76 -7.89
C LEU A 112 -13.04 10.65 -7.26
N SER A 113 -13.14 10.24 -6.00
CA SER A 113 -14.40 10.08 -5.25
C SER A 113 -15.13 11.41 -5.03
N SER A 114 -14.43 12.54 -5.12
CA SER A 114 -15.06 13.87 -5.10
C SER A 114 -16.00 14.14 -6.28
N THR A 115 -15.91 13.31 -7.33
CA THR A 115 -16.69 13.48 -8.57
C THR A 115 -17.30 12.18 -9.08
N TYR A 116 -16.64 11.04 -8.86
CA TYR A 116 -17.02 9.73 -9.42
C TYR A 116 -17.25 8.72 -8.32
N LYS A 117 -18.17 7.78 -8.50
CA LYS A 117 -18.27 6.63 -7.60
C LYS A 117 -17.09 5.70 -7.82
N THR A 118 -16.11 5.80 -6.95
CA THR A 118 -14.80 5.15 -7.08
C THR A 118 -14.65 4.02 -6.07
N TYR A 119 -14.28 2.83 -6.55
CA TYR A 119 -13.93 1.68 -5.71
C TYR A 119 -12.42 1.57 -5.58
N THR A 120 -11.95 1.10 -4.43
CA THR A 120 -10.51 0.96 -4.19
C THR A 120 -10.16 -0.22 -3.28
N THR A 121 -8.92 -0.67 -3.37
CA THR A 121 -8.33 -1.66 -2.46
C THR A 121 -8.41 -1.18 -1.02
N GLN A 122 -9.02 -1.97 -0.16
CA GLN A 122 -9.13 -1.69 1.27
C GLN A 122 -8.00 -2.36 2.07
N GLY A 123 -7.44 -1.63 3.04
CA GLY A 123 -6.39 -2.13 3.91
C GLY A 123 -5.16 -2.62 3.12
N ASN A 124 -4.81 -3.89 3.28
CA ASN A 124 -3.70 -4.56 2.62
C ASN A 124 -4.14 -5.65 1.62
N LEU A 125 -5.35 -5.56 1.07
CA LEU A 125 -5.89 -6.52 0.09
C LEU A 125 -5.27 -6.30 -1.31
N ASN A 126 -3.94 -6.26 -1.38
CA ASN A 126 -3.13 -5.91 -2.55
C ASN A 126 -2.31 -7.07 -3.13
N ASN A 127 -2.66 -8.31 -2.76
CA ASN A 127 -2.01 -9.54 -3.20
C ASN A 127 -2.95 -10.44 -4.04
N HIS A 128 -2.49 -11.65 -4.40
CA HIS A 128 -3.18 -12.64 -5.22
C HIS A 128 -4.56 -13.11 -4.69
N ILE A 129 -4.90 -12.84 -3.42
CA ILE A 129 -6.22 -13.09 -2.82
C ILE A 129 -7.00 -11.78 -2.69
N GLY A 130 -6.34 -10.74 -2.18
CA GLY A 130 -7.00 -9.48 -1.86
C GLY A 130 -7.47 -8.69 -3.08
N ILE A 131 -6.72 -8.76 -4.19
CA ILE A 131 -7.10 -8.08 -5.44
C ILE A 131 -8.38 -8.70 -6.03
N PRO A 132 -8.51 -10.03 -6.19
CA PRO A 132 -9.78 -10.66 -6.56
C PRO A 132 -10.96 -10.25 -5.67
N LEU A 133 -10.79 -10.26 -4.35
CA LEU A 133 -11.82 -9.83 -3.40
C LEU A 133 -12.18 -8.35 -3.57
N THR A 134 -11.23 -7.50 -3.91
CA THR A 134 -11.46 -6.08 -4.21
C THR A 134 -12.30 -5.92 -5.49
N ILE A 135 -11.95 -6.65 -6.55
CA ILE A 135 -12.66 -6.60 -7.83
C ILE A 135 -14.12 -7.06 -7.66
N LEU A 136 -14.36 -8.15 -6.94
CA LEU A 136 -15.71 -8.69 -6.70
C LEU A 136 -16.60 -7.77 -5.84
N LYS A 137 -16.04 -6.75 -5.18
CA LYS A 137 -16.82 -5.72 -4.48
C LYS A 137 -17.31 -4.58 -5.37
N ILE A 138 -16.80 -4.48 -6.60
CA ILE A 138 -17.16 -3.42 -7.53
C ILE A 138 -18.59 -3.68 -8.04
N LYS A 139 -19.47 -2.71 -7.86
CA LYS A 139 -20.88 -2.82 -8.26
C LYS A 139 -21.11 -2.15 -9.63
N ALA A 140 -22.27 -2.41 -10.21
CA ALA A 140 -22.67 -1.86 -11.52
C ALA A 140 -22.74 -0.31 -11.56
N ASP A 141 -22.86 0.34 -10.41
CA ASP A 141 -22.89 1.80 -10.29
C ASP A 141 -21.49 2.44 -10.18
N ALA A 142 -20.44 1.64 -10.24
CA ALA A 142 -19.07 2.13 -10.24
C ALA A 142 -18.76 2.97 -11.47
N ALA A 143 -18.06 4.09 -11.28
CA ALA A 143 -17.53 4.91 -12.36
C ALA A 143 -16.03 4.71 -12.54
N MET A 144 -15.31 4.32 -11.49
CA MET A 144 -13.86 4.09 -11.49
C MET A 144 -13.44 3.05 -10.48
N ALA A 145 -12.26 2.45 -10.69
CA ALA A 145 -11.61 1.56 -9.73
C ALA A 145 -10.12 1.88 -9.61
N VAL A 146 -9.60 1.93 -8.37
CA VAL A 146 -8.19 2.15 -8.05
C VAL A 146 -7.67 0.92 -7.30
N ILE A 147 -6.79 0.16 -7.92
CA ILE A 147 -6.33 -1.14 -7.41
C ILE A 147 -4.85 -1.06 -7.02
N GLU A 148 -4.55 -1.24 -5.73
CA GLU A 148 -3.18 -1.36 -5.26
C GLU A 148 -2.65 -2.77 -5.53
N MET A 149 -1.43 -2.86 -6.10
CA MET A 149 -0.73 -4.12 -6.38
C MET A 149 0.58 -4.17 -5.59
N GLY A 150 0.60 -4.98 -4.54
CA GLY A 150 1.81 -5.32 -3.78
C GLY A 150 2.51 -6.50 -4.41
N ALA A 151 3.85 -6.51 -4.45
CA ALA A 151 4.60 -7.66 -4.91
C ALA A 151 5.94 -7.77 -4.19
N ASN A 152 6.34 -9.01 -3.91
CA ASN A 152 7.60 -9.40 -3.29
C ASN A 152 8.52 -10.14 -4.28
N HIS A 153 7.96 -10.68 -5.38
CA HIS A 153 8.68 -11.44 -6.40
C HIS A 153 8.31 -10.94 -7.80
N GLN A 154 9.17 -11.26 -8.77
CA GLN A 154 8.84 -11.11 -10.18
C GLN A 154 7.67 -12.02 -10.56
N LYS A 155 6.93 -11.69 -11.60
CA LYS A 155 5.73 -12.37 -12.11
C LYS A 155 4.47 -12.22 -11.26
N GLU A 156 4.52 -11.58 -10.11
CA GLU A 156 3.31 -11.33 -9.31
C GLU A 156 2.45 -10.21 -9.91
N ILE A 157 3.05 -9.09 -10.32
CA ILE A 157 2.29 -7.99 -10.97
C ILE A 157 1.72 -8.44 -12.33
N GLU A 158 2.49 -9.19 -13.12
CA GLU A 158 2.01 -9.78 -14.36
C GLU A 158 0.76 -10.64 -14.13
N ALA A 159 0.82 -11.53 -13.11
CA ALA A 159 -0.33 -12.34 -12.73
C ALA A 159 -1.53 -11.49 -12.30
N TYR A 160 -1.31 -10.44 -11.49
CA TYR A 160 -2.40 -9.54 -11.07
C TYR A 160 -3.02 -8.79 -12.23
N CYS A 161 -2.22 -8.35 -13.21
CA CYS A 161 -2.73 -7.72 -14.42
C CYS A 161 -3.63 -8.64 -15.24
N SER A 162 -3.39 -9.96 -15.22
CA SER A 162 -4.16 -10.93 -16.02
C SER A 162 -5.66 -10.99 -15.65
N TYR A 163 -6.01 -10.68 -14.39
CA TYR A 163 -7.39 -10.65 -13.92
C TYR A 163 -7.89 -9.25 -13.52
N THR A 164 -7.00 -8.30 -13.18
CA THR A 164 -7.39 -6.90 -12.94
C THR A 164 -7.66 -6.17 -14.24
N MET A 165 -6.95 -6.53 -15.31
CA MET A 165 -7.06 -5.91 -16.64
C MET A 165 -7.04 -4.37 -16.55
N PRO A 166 -5.97 -3.76 -15.96
CA PRO A 166 -5.89 -2.33 -15.78
C PRO A 166 -5.80 -1.61 -17.12
N THR A 167 -6.37 -0.40 -17.20
CA THR A 167 -6.28 0.49 -18.35
C THR A 167 -5.38 1.69 -18.09
N TYR A 168 -5.05 1.92 -16.81
CA TYR A 168 -4.14 2.97 -16.33
C TYR A 168 -3.17 2.41 -15.31
N GLY A 169 -1.97 2.99 -15.22
CA GLY A 169 -0.98 2.53 -14.25
C GLY A 169 -0.09 3.61 -13.66
N ILE A 170 0.29 3.40 -12.40
CA ILE A 170 1.26 4.21 -11.68
C ILE A 170 2.29 3.28 -11.03
N ILE A 171 3.58 3.54 -11.28
CA ILE A 171 4.67 3.01 -10.48
C ILE A 171 5.20 4.18 -9.64
N THR A 172 4.94 4.16 -8.34
CA THR A 172 5.32 5.28 -7.46
C THR A 172 6.83 5.48 -7.39
N ASN A 173 7.57 4.41 -7.20
CA ASN A 173 9.03 4.35 -7.25
C ASN A 173 9.52 2.88 -7.19
N CYS A 174 10.82 2.68 -7.50
CA CYS A 174 11.52 1.41 -7.39
C CYS A 174 12.77 1.59 -6.51
N GLY A 175 12.56 1.62 -5.18
CA GLY A 175 13.64 1.66 -4.20
C GLY A 175 13.94 0.29 -3.61
N LYS A 176 14.89 0.23 -2.67
CA LYS A 176 15.28 -0.99 -1.94
C LYS A 176 14.15 -1.52 -1.08
N ALA A 177 13.35 -2.43 -1.61
CA ALA A 177 12.25 -3.10 -0.90
C ALA A 177 12.15 -4.54 -1.37
N HIS A 178 11.86 -5.47 -0.45
CA HIS A 178 11.69 -6.91 -0.72
C HIS A 178 12.89 -7.51 -1.47
N LEU A 179 14.12 -7.10 -1.12
CA LEU A 179 15.35 -7.52 -1.81
C LEU A 179 15.55 -9.03 -1.77
N GLU A 180 15.07 -9.70 -0.72
CA GLU A 180 15.10 -11.16 -0.60
C GLU A 180 14.38 -11.84 -1.76
N GLY A 181 13.19 -11.36 -2.14
CA GLY A 181 12.39 -11.96 -3.21
C GLY A 181 12.74 -11.45 -4.61
N PHE A 182 13.12 -10.18 -4.75
CA PHE A 182 13.51 -9.60 -6.05
C PHE A 182 14.99 -9.79 -6.39
N GLY A 183 15.84 -10.12 -5.41
CA GLY A 183 17.27 -10.34 -5.56
C GLY A 183 18.12 -9.07 -5.68
N SER A 184 17.62 -7.99 -6.26
CA SER A 184 18.35 -6.72 -6.48
C SER A 184 17.40 -5.55 -6.77
N GLU A 185 17.91 -4.31 -6.76
CA GLU A 185 17.14 -3.14 -7.21
C GLU A 185 16.68 -3.26 -8.67
N GLU A 186 17.50 -3.87 -9.53
CA GLU A 186 17.11 -4.14 -10.91
C GLU A 186 15.97 -5.16 -10.98
N GLY A 187 16.00 -6.19 -10.11
CA GLY A 187 14.89 -7.13 -9.94
C GLY A 187 13.61 -6.45 -9.48
N VAL A 188 13.71 -5.46 -8.57
CA VAL A 188 12.56 -4.63 -8.16
C VAL A 188 12.01 -3.85 -9.35
N ARG A 189 12.86 -3.19 -10.15
CA ARG A 189 12.43 -2.44 -11.34
C ARG A 189 11.74 -3.35 -12.35
N LYS A 190 12.31 -4.53 -12.60
CA LYS A 190 11.74 -5.53 -13.51
C LYS A 190 10.37 -6.02 -13.03
N GLY A 191 10.26 -6.41 -11.76
CA GLY A 191 8.99 -6.89 -11.22
C GLY A 191 7.91 -5.80 -11.15
N LYS A 192 8.24 -4.55 -10.79
CA LYS A 192 7.27 -3.43 -10.84
C LYS A 192 6.95 -3.03 -12.28
N GLY A 193 7.93 -3.15 -13.20
CA GLY A 193 7.78 -2.87 -14.62
C GLY A 193 6.77 -3.73 -15.35
N GLU A 194 6.46 -4.93 -14.83
CA GLU A 194 5.44 -5.84 -15.36
C GLU A 194 4.07 -5.14 -15.54
N LEU A 195 3.77 -4.11 -14.72
CA LEU A 195 2.58 -3.29 -14.92
C LEU A 195 2.64 -2.51 -16.25
N PHE A 196 3.77 -1.88 -16.55
CA PHE A 196 3.94 -1.13 -17.79
C PHE A 196 4.04 -2.07 -19.00
N ASP A 197 4.65 -3.26 -18.81
CA ASP A 197 4.69 -4.28 -19.86
C ASP A 197 3.28 -4.72 -20.25
N TYR A 198 2.41 -4.98 -19.28
CA TYR A 198 1.01 -5.29 -19.54
C TYR A 198 0.28 -4.12 -20.26
N LEU A 199 0.41 -2.90 -19.73
CA LEU A 199 -0.28 -1.73 -20.28
C LEU A 199 0.13 -1.43 -21.72
N ARG A 200 1.37 -1.74 -22.15
CA ARG A 200 1.78 -1.65 -23.55
C ARG A 200 0.99 -2.58 -24.48
N THR A 201 0.57 -3.73 -23.97
CA THR A 201 -0.18 -4.72 -24.77
C THR A 201 -1.64 -4.31 -25.01
N VAL A 202 -2.15 -3.34 -24.24
CA VAL A 202 -3.56 -2.90 -24.28
C VAL A 202 -3.71 -1.41 -24.57
N ASP A 203 -2.64 -0.76 -25.07
CA ASP A 203 -2.59 0.67 -25.35
C ASP A 203 -3.00 1.54 -24.14
N GLY A 204 -2.61 1.08 -22.94
CA GLY A 204 -2.96 1.74 -21.69
C GLY A 204 -2.15 3.02 -21.45
N THR A 205 -2.63 3.86 -20.52
CA THR A 205 -2.01 5.12 -20.12
C THR A 205 -1.22 4.93 -18.82
N VAL A 206 -0.03 5.57 -18.72
CA VAL A 206 0.75 5.59 -17.49
C VAL A 206 0.95 7.01 -16.97
N PHE A 207 0.96 7.13 -15.62
CA PHE A 207 1.33 8.36 -14.94
C PHE A 207 2.71 8.12 -14.28
N ILE A 208 3.71 8.93 -14.61
CA ILE A 208 5.07 8.75 -14.13
C ILE A 208 5.61 10.00 -13.43
N MET A 209 6.41 9.81 -12.38
CA MET A 209 7.21 10.85 -11.77
C MET A 209 8.37 11.18 -12.71
N ASN A 210 8.32 12.37 -13.31
CA ASN A 210 9.28 12.81 -14.34
C ASN A 210 10.70 12.95 -13.82
N ASP A 211 10.86 13.24 -12.52
CA ASP A 211 12.17 13.40 -11.87
C ASP A 211 12.92 12.06 -11.71
N TYR A 212 12.29 10.93 -12.05
CA TYR A 212 12.91 9.60 -11.97
C TYR A 212 13.25 9.07 -13.36
N ASP A 213 14.46 9.29 -13.83
CA ASP A 213 14.96 8.85 -15.15
C ASP A 213 14.66 7.38 -15.47
N TYR A 214 14.70 6.51 -14.46
CA TYR A 214 14.40 5.09 -14.65
C TYR A 214 12.93 4.86 -14.98
N LEU A 215 11.98 5.66 -14.47
CA LEU A 215 10.57 5.54 -14.85
C LEU A 215 10.32 6.00 -16.28
N GLN A 216 11.01 7.04 -16.74
CA GLN A 216 10.95 7.45 -18.12
C GLN A 216 11.44 6.32 -19.05
N LYS A 217 12.58 5.66 -18.70
CA LYS A 217 13.08 4.50 -19.44
C LYS A 217 12.12 3.33 -19.42
N MET A 218 11.52 3.03 -18.28
CA MET A 218 10.52 1.97 -18.15
C MET A 218 9.24 2.25 -18.95
N ALA A 219 8.86 3.52 -19.12
CA ALA A 219 7.67 3.94 -19.87
C ALA A 219 7.90 4.04 -21.39
N MET A 220 9.11 3.83 -21.90
CA MET A 220 9.35 3.86 -23.35
C MET A 220 8.44 2.88 -24.09
N GLY A 221 7.87 3.33 -25.21
CA GLY A 221 6.93 2.54 -26.02
C GLY A 221 5.51 2.45 -25.49
N MET A 222 5.14 3.20 -24.45
CA MET A 222 3.76 3.38 -24.02
C MET A 222 3.00 4.27 -25.02
N ALA A 223 1.72 3.96 -25.26
CA ALA A 223 0.85 4.73 -26.16
C ALA A 223 0.58 6.14 -25.60
N GLU A 224 0.39 6.26 -24.31
CA GLU A 224 0.13 7.53 -23.64
C GLU A 224 0.88 7.61 -22.30
N ILE A 225 1.67 8.68 -22.12
CA ILE A 225 2.40 8.98 -20.91
C ILE A 225 1.93 10.34 -20.37
N LYS A 226 1.52 10.37 -19.12
CA LYS A 226 1.23 11.59 -18.35
C LYS A 226 2.29 11.75 -17.29
N THR A 227 2.84 12.95 -17.17
CA THR A 227 3.96 13.23 -16.29
C THR A 227 3.57 14.13 -15.12
N TYR A 228 4.13 13.84 -13.97
CA TYR A 228 4.10 14.75 -12.82
C TYR A 228 5.51 14.84 -12.21
N GLY A 229 5.86 15.98 -11.60
CA GLY A 229 7.19 16.15 -11.06
C GLY A 229 7.46 17.54 -10.50
N THR A 230 8.73 17.82 -10.19
CA THR A 230 9.12 19.13 -9.68
C THR A 230 9.33 20.14 -10.80
N HIS A 231 9.65 19.67 -12.01
CA HIS A 231 9.86 20.49 -13.20
C HIS A 231 9.58 19.68 -14.48
N ASP A 232 9.40 20.37 -15.60
CA ASP A 232 9.28 19.80 -16.95
C ASP A 232 8.24 18.66 -17.11
N ALA A 233 7.16 18.71 -16.31
CA ALA A 233 6.09 17.74 -16.34
C ALA A 233 4.74 18.37 -16.77
N ASP A 234 3.74 17.54 -17.07
CA ASP A 234 2.37 18.02 -17.35
C ASP A 234 1.78 18.68 -16.08
N ILE A 235 2.00 18.07 -14.92
CA ILE A 235 1.72 18.65 -13.60
C ILE A 235 3.03 18.86 -12.87
N SER A 236 3.40 20.11 -12.57
CA SER A 236 4.57 20.42 -11.78
C SER A 236 4.19 21.04 -10.43
N GLY A 237 5.00 20.76 -9.42
CA GLY A 237 4.82 21.33 -8.08
C GLY A 237 6.06 21.15 -7.20
N GLU A 238 6.11 21.90 -6.13
CA GLU A 238 7.25 21.94 -5.21
C GLU A 238 6.79 21.91 -3.74
N VAL A 239 7.71 21.53 -2.87
CA VAL A 239 7.49 21.67 -1.42
C VAL A 239 7.53 23.12 -1.03
N ARG A 240 6.43 23.64 -0.48
CA ARG A 240 6.37 24.98 0.07
C ARG A 240 6.79 25.01 1.54
N ASN A 241 6.37 23.99 2.29
CA ASN A 241 6.69 23.80 3.70
C ASN A 241 6.62 22.32 4.06
N SER A 242 7.51 21.86 4.95
CA SER A 242 7.54 20.48 5.44
C SER A 242 7.98 20.38 6.92
N THR A 243 8.11 21.52 7.64
CA THR A 243 8.50 21.52 9.06
C THR A 243 7.38 20.99 9.98
N GLY A 244 6.17 20.88 9.46
CA GLY A 244 4.99 20.27 10.04
C GLY A 244 4.30 19.38 9.03
N PHE A 245 3.04 19.67 8.72
CA PHE A 245 2.36 19.07 7.59
C PHE A 245 2.93 19.60 6.27
N LEU A 246 2.97 18.71 5.28
CA LEU A 246 3.45 19.04 3.95
C LEU A 246 2.51 20.02 3.25
N GLU A 247 3.05 21.16 2.82
CA GLU A 247 2.41 22.09 1.90
C GLU A 247 3.04 21.99 0.51
N VAL A 248 2.21 21.75 -0.50
CA VAL A 248 2.61 21.60 -1.90
C VAL A 248 2.10 22.76 -2.73
N ALA A 249 2.99 23.48 -3.38
CA ALA A 249 2.62 24.48 -4.39
C ALA A 249 2.56 23.80 -5.75
N VAL A 250 1.38 23.80 -6.39
CA VAL A 250 1.24 23.36 -7.79
C VAL A 250 1.61 24.54 -8.68
N THR A 251 2.66 24.38 -9.48
CA THR A 251 3.29 25.46 -10.27
C THR A 251 2.92 25.41 -11.74
N LYS A 252 2.45 24.24 -12.26
CA LYS A 252 2.05 24.05 -13.65
C LYS A 252 0.95 23.01 -13.78
N GLY A 253 0.08 23.15 -14.78
CA GLY A 253 -0.89 22.14 -15.22
C GLY A 253 -2.23 22.17 -14.50
N ALA A 254 -2.36 22.90 -13.37
CA ALA A 254 -3.61 23.11 -12.65
C ALA A 254 -3.63 24.46 -11.92
N ALA A 255 -4.81 25.09 -11.79
CA ALA A 255 -4.97 26.37 -11.09
C ALA A 255 -5.31 26.18 -9.60
N ILE A 256 -4.61 25.26 -8.94
CA ILE A 256 -4.90 24.82 -7.56
C ILE A 256 -4.18 25.72 -6.52
N GLY A 257 -2.99 26.25 -6.87
CA GLY A 257 -2.15 26.99 -5.97
C GLY A 257 -1.51 26.11 -4.88
N ILE A 258 -1.60 26.51 -3.61
CA ILE A 258 -1.03 25.76 -2.48
C ILE A 258 -2.06 24.78 -1.92
N ILE A 259 -1.64 23.52 -1.78
CA ILE A 259 -2.37 22.43 -1.11
C ILE A 259 -1.75 22.24 0.28
N LYS A 260 -2.53 22.41 1.35
CA LYS A 260 -2.12 22.20 2.74
C LYS A 260 -2.57 20.83 3.20
N THR A 261 -1.73 19.83 3.03
CA THR A 261 -2.07 18.43 3.35
C THR A 261 -2.00 18.14 4.84
N GLN A 262 -2.49 16.99 5.27
CA GLN A 262 -2.27 16.43 6.61
C GLN A 262 -1.21 15.30 6.59
N LEU A 263 -0.38 15.27 5.54
CA LEU A 263 0.74 14.34 5.39
C LEU A 263 2.00 14.90 6.05
N ILE A 264 2.85 14.02 6.55
CA ILE A 264 4.18 14.38 7.09
C ILE A 264 5.23 13.96 6.07
N GLY A 265 6.18 14.86 5.79
CA GLY A 265 7.41 14.57 5.03
C GLY A 265 7.35 14.91 3.54
N GLU A 266 8.48 15.46 3.06
CA GLU A 266 8.69 15.87 1.66
C GLU A 266 8.56 14.69 0.69
N TYR A 267 8.87 13.47 1.15
CA TYR A 267 8.73 12.24 0.36
C TYR A 267 7.28 11.93 -0.08
N ASN A 268 6.29 12.67 0.45
CA ASN A 268 4.91 12.60 -0.01
C ASN A 268 4.58 13.54 -1.18
N LEU A 269 5.50 14.45 -1.56
CA LEU A 269 5.30 15.33 -2.72
C LEU A 269 4.92 14.56 -3.99
N PRO A 270 5.64 13.48 -4.38
CA PRO A 270 5.26 12.69 -5.56
C PRO A 270 3.86 12.07 -5.46
N ASN A 271 3.46 11.63 -4.26
CA ASN A 271 2.15 11.02 -4.03
C ASN A 271 1.01 12.04 -4.24
N VAL A 272 1.21 13.29 -3.76
CA VAL A 272 0.26 14.39 -3.94
C VAL A 272 0.18 14.80 -5.41
N LEU A 273 1.33 14.98 -6.09
CA LEU A 273 1.35 15.35 -7.50
C LEU A 273 0.76 14.27 -8.42
N ALA A 274 0.97 12.98 -8.10
CA ALA A 274 0.31 11.88 -8.80
C ALA A 274 -1.22 11.98 -8.71
N ALA A 275 -1.76 12.29 -7.52
CA ALA A 275 -3.20 12.44 -7.33
C ALA A 275 -3.75 13.68 -8.07
N VAL A 276 -3.00 14.79 -8.10
CA VAL A 276 -3.35 15.96 -8.92
C VAL A 276 -3.37 15.57 -10.40
N ALA A 277 -2.34 14.88 -10.90
CA ALA A 277 -2.24 14.49 -12.31
C ALA A 277 -3.39 13.59 -12.74
N VAL A 278 -3.73 12.58 -11.93
CA VAL A 278 -4.87 11.70 -12.18
C VAL A 278 -6.18 12.48 -12.14
N GLY A 279 -6.39 13.34 -11.13
CA GLY A 279 -7.59 14.17 -11.02
C GLY A 279 -7.79 15.08 -12.25
N LYS A 280 -6.73 15.73 -12.71
CA LYS A 280 -6.75 16.58 -13.91
C LYS A 280 -7.06 15.77 -15.18
N TYR A 281 -6.44 14.61 -15.33
CA TYR A 281 -6.66 13.74 -16.47
C TYR A 281 -8.14 13.31 -16.59
N PHE A 282 -8.76 12.98 -15.46
CA PHE A 282 -10.19 12.61 -15.41
C PHE A 282 -11.14 13.79 -15.19
N ASN A 283 -10.69 15.03 -15.46
CA ASN A 283 -11.53 16.24 -15.41
C ASN A 283 -12.19 16.51 -14.04
N VAL A 284 -11.55 16.14 -12.94
CA VAL A 284 -11.97 16.59 -11.61
C VAL A 284 -11.65 18.09 -11.48
N ALA A 285 -12.59 18.89 -11.00
CA ALA A 285 -12.41 20.34 -10.83
C ALA A 285 -11.27 20.64 -9.82
N ASP A 286 -10.51 21.70 -10.08
CA ASP A 286 -9.31 22.05 -9.29
C ASP A 286 -9.65 22.26 -7.80
N GLU A 287 -10.79 22.86 -7.47
CA GLU A 287 -11.26 23.06 -6.11
C GLU A 287 -11.58 21.73 -5.40
N LYS A 288 -12.13 20.76 -6.13
CA LYS A 288 -12.41 19.42 -5.59
C LYS A 288 -11.13 18.64 -5.34
N ILE A 289 -10.14 18.70 -6.27
CA ILE A 289 -8.81 18.12 -6.09
C ILE A 289 -8.17 18.67 -4.81
N LYS A 290 -8.12 20.00 -4.69
CA LYS A 290 -7.57 20.68 -3.52
C LYS A 290 -8.29 20.25 -2.24
N TYR A 291 -9.60 20.33 -2.21
CA TYR A 291 -10.42 19.96 -1.06
C TYR A 291 -10.16 18.51 -0.62
N ALA A 292 -10.14 17.56 -1.55
CA ALA A 292 -9.91 16.16 -1.25
C ALA A 292 -8.52 15.94 -0.62
N LEU A 293 -7.47 16.57 -1.17
CA LEU A 293 -6.10 16.42 -0.69
C LEU A 293 -5.85 17.11 0.66
N GLU A 294 -6.51 18.24 0.92
CA GLU A 294 -6.39 18.97 2.20
C GLU A 294 -7.15 18.27 3.35
N ASN A 295 -8.23 17.54 3.04
CA ASN A 295 -9.06 16.86 4.03
C ASN A 295 -8.70 15.37 4.23
N TYR A 296 -7.81 14.82 3.41
CA TYR A 296 -7.35 13.45 3.61
C TYR A 296 -6.51 13.32 4.89
N ILE A 297 -6.95 12.47 5.80
CA ILE A 297 -6.25 12.17 7.07
C ILE A 297 -5.60 10.79 6.94
N PRO A 298 -4.26 10.68 7.03
CA PRO A 298 -3.58 9.40 7.03
C PRO A 298 -4.08 8.49 8.15
N SER A 299 -4.28 7.22 7.83
CA SER A 299 -4.70 6.17 8.76
C SER A 299 -3.72 4.98 8.69
N ASN A 300 -3.99 3.93 9.45
CA ASN A 300 -3.25 2.67 9.37
C ASN A 300 -1.73 2.80 9.63
N SER A 301 -1.35 3.64 10.59
CA SER A 301 0.07 3.82 11.00
C SER A 301 1.00 4.23 9.84
N ARG A 302 0.53 5.06 8.91
CA ARG A 302 1.31 5.57 7.77
C ARG A 302 1.53 7.07 7.92
N SER A 303 2.69 7.47 8.42
CA SER A 303 3.07 8.88 8.67
C SER A 303 2.00 9.68 9.43
N GLN A 304 1.31 9.03 10.35
CA GLN A 304 0.19 9.57 11.11
C GLN A 304 0.70 10.45 12.26
N LEU A 305 0.27 11.70 12.33
CA LEU A 305 0.56 12.58 13.46
C LEU A 305 -0.44 12.35 14.59
N MET A 306 0.09 12.05 15.76
CA MET A 306 -0.68 11.83 16.99
C MET A 306 -0.17 12.73 18.12
N LYS A 307 -1.04 13.02 19.10
CA LYS A 307 -0.65 13.68 20.36
C LYS A 307 -0.91 12.71 21.51
N LYS A 308 0.05 12.58 22.42
CA LYS A 308 -0.10 11.84 23.69
C LYS A 308 0.46 12.73 24.82
N GLY A 309 -0.44 13.35 25.61
CA GLY A 309 -0.08 14.44 26.51
C GLY A 309 0.46 15.65 25.73
N SER A 310 1.63 16.17 26.15
CA SER A 310 2.34 17.25 25.45
C SER A 310 3.23 16.78 24.31
N ASN A 311 3.39 15.45 24.11
CA ASN A 311 4.26 14.89 23.09
C ASN A 311 3.57 14.81 21.72
N LYS A 312 4.35 15.02 20.66
CA LYS A 312 3.94 14.80 19.27
C LYS A 312 4.57 13.49 18.76
N ILE A 313 3.77 12.61 18.19
CA ILE A 313 4.22 11.29 17.73
C ILE A 313 3.92 11.16 16.24
N ILE A 314 4.93 10.85 15.46
CA ILE A 314 4.79 10.40 14.08
C ILE A 314 4.78 8.88 14.11
N LEU A 315 3.60 8.29 13.91
CA LEU A 315 3.43 6.85 13.80
C LEU A 315 3.50 6.44 12.33
N ASP A 316 4.60 5.78 11.94
CA ASP A 316 4.85 5.25 10.59
C ASP A 316 5.29 3.78 10.69
N ALA A 317 4.49 2.99 11.40
CA ALA A 317 4.82 1.63 11.83
C ALA A 317 4.13 0.53 10.99
N TYR A 318 3.55 0.87 9.84
CA TYR A 318 2.91 -0.13 8.98
C TYR A 318 3.93 -1.10 8.37
N ASN A 319 5.02 -0.60 7.80
CA ASN A 319 6.16 -1.36 7.28
C ASN A 319 7.40 -0.46 7.16
N ALA A 320 8.57 -1.09 7.08
CA ALA A 320 9.84 -0.39 6.88
C ALA A 320 10.75 -1.13 5.91
N ASN A 321 11.42 -0.36 5.07
CA ASN A 321 12.53 -0.77 4.22
C ASN A 321 13.63 0.31 4.24
N PRO A 322 14.84 0.05 3.74
CA PRO A 322 15.95 1.00 3.81
C PRO A 322 15.60 2.41 3.31
N SER A 323 15.00 2.51 2.13
CA SER A 323 14.64 3.80 1.52
C SER A 323 13.63 4.59 2.36
N SER A 324 12.58 3.91 2.88
CA SER A 324 11.55 4.58 3.68
C SER A 324 12.02 4.92 5.08
N MET A 325 12.90 4.10 5.66
CA MET A 325 13.50 4.37 6.97
C MET A 325 14.40 5.59 6.91
N GLN A 326 15.31 5.64 5.93
CA GLN A 326 16.18 6.78 5.71
C GLN A 326 15.39 8.08 5.51
N ALA A 327 14.42 8.08 4.59
CA ALA A 327 13.59 9.26 4.31
C ALA A 327 12.85 9.76 5.55
N ALA A 328 12.31 8.86 6.38
CA ALA A 328 11.61 9.23 7.61
C ALA A 328 12.55 9.86 8.64
N ILE A 329 13.75 9.28 8.85
CA ILE A 329 14.76 9.80 9.79
C ILE A 329 15.24 11.19 9.34
N GLU A 330 15.61 11.34 8.06
CA GLU A 330 16.10 12.62 7.49
C GLU A 330 15.03 13.71 7.57
N ASN A 331 13.78 13.38 7.24
CA ASN A 331 12.67 14.33 7.38
C ASN A 331 12.44 14.72 8.84
N PHE A 332 12.39 13.73 9.75
CA PHE A 332 12.19 13.98 11.17
C PHE A 332 13.32 14.83 11.78
N ALA A 333 14.57 14.65 11.31
CA ALA A 333 15.69 15.48 11.71
C ALA A 333 15.50 16.97 11.37
N LYS A 334 14.89 17.26 10.22
CA LYS A 334 14.66 18.63 9.72
C LYS A 334 13.46 19.33 10.37
N MET A 335 12.51 18.58 10.95
CA MET A 335 11.33 19.18 11.60
C MET A 335 11.71 20.10 12.73
N ASP A 336 10.88 21.11 13.03
CA ASP A 336 11.07 22.01 14.15
C ASP A 336 10.98 21.28 15.50
N GLY A 337 11.79 21.69 16.47
CA GLY A 337 11.81 21.15 17.83
C GLY A 337 13.14 20.50 18.19
N ALA A 338 13.60 20.71 19.42
CA ALA A 338 14.91 20.27 19.89
C ALA A 338 14.88 18.82 20.45
N ASP A 339 13.81 18.46 21.14
CA ASP A 339 13.69 17.17 21.85
C ASP A 339 13.08 16.11 20.94
N LYS A 340 13.94 15.36 20.24
CA LYS A 340 13.56 14.33 19.29
C LYS A 340 14.00 12.95 19.73
N VAL A 341 13.10 11.97 19.69
CA VAL A 341 13.35 10.57 20.05
C VAL A 341 13.03 9.68 18.86
N LEU A 342 13.94 8.76 18.54
CA LEU A 342 13.73 7.73 17.53
C LEU A 342 13.40 6.41 18.21
N LEU A 343 12.30 5.77 17.81
CA LEU A 343 11.88 4.41 18.18
C LEU A 343 11.78 3.60 16.89
N LEU A 344 12.87 2.90 16.56
CA LEU A 344 13.04 2.29 15.24
C LEU A 344 13.11 0.77 15.34
N GLY A 345 12.13 0.09 14.77
CA GLY A 345 12.11 -1.36 14.59
C GLY A 345 12.95 -1.81 13.40
N GLY A 346 13.44 -3.04 13.44
CA GLY A 346 14.21 -3.63 12.37
C GLY A 346 13.45 -3.71 11.05
N MET A 347 14.19 -3.81 9.97
CA MET A 347 13.70 -4.02 8.62
C MET A 347 13.76 -5.50 8.25
N MET A 348 12.73 -6.01 7.59
CA MET A 348 12.62 -7.41 7.17
C MET A 348 12.73 -7.54 5.65
N GLU A 349 12.80 -8.78 5.17
CA GLU A 349 12.81 -9.13 3.73
C GLU A 349 14.03 -8.55 2.97
N LEU A 350 15.16 -8.43 3.65
CA LEU A 350 16.42 -7.89 3.09
C LEU A 350 17.41 -9.00 2.69
N GLY A 351 17.14 -10.26 3.07
CA GLY A 351 18.04 -11.38 2.78
C GLY A 351 19.47 -11.11 3.28
N ASN A 352 20.45 -11.39 2.43
CA ASN A 352 21.88 -11.22 2.74
C ASN A 352 22.30 -9.76 2.97
N GLU A 353 21.54 -8.79 2.48
CA GLU A 353 21.82 -7.35 2.63
C GLU A 353 21.39 -6.80 4.00
N SER A 354 20.73 -7.60 4.84
CA SER A 354 20.09 -7.12 6.08
C SER A 354 21.05 -6.38 6.99
N VAL A 355 22.23 -6.94 7.28
CA VAL A 355 23.21 -6.31 8.19
C VAL A 355 23.77 -5.02 7.59
N ALA A 356 24.03 -4.99 6.27
CA ALA A 356 24.55 -3.81 5.58
C ALA A 356 23.52 -2.66 5.58
N GLU A 357 22.27 -2.98 5.32
CA GLU A 357 21.19 -1.98 5.30
C GLU A 357 20.87 -1.46 6.70
N HIS A 358 20.87 -2.31 7.76
CA HIS A 358 20.73 -1.84 9.14
C HIS A 358 21.89 -0.94 9.55
N ARG A 359 23.14 -1.22 9.09
CA ARG A 359 24.31 -0.36 9.30
C ARG A 359 24.10 1.00 8.64
N SER A 360 23.64 1.03 7.40
CA SER A 360 23.34 2.29 6.67
C SER A 360 22.33 3.17 7.43
N ILE A 361 21.34 2.54 8.10
CA ILE A 361 20.41 3.29 8.95
C ILE A 361 21.11 3.86 10.18
N ILE A 362 21.98 3.10 10.85
CA ILE A 362 22.78 3.61 11.97
C ILE A 362 23.66 4.78 11.52
N ASP A 363 24.29 4.69 10.34
CA ASP A 363 25.08 5.77 9.78
C ASP A 363 24.24 7.02 9.49
N THR A 364 22.98 6.82 9.06
CA THR A 364 22.04 7.93 8.88
C THR A 364 21.66 8.58 10.22
N ILE A 365 21.39 7.77 11.25
CA ILE A 365 21.10 8.27 12.61
C ILE A 365 22.26 9.10 13.13
N ASN A 366 23.50 8.67 12.93
CA ASN A 366 24.73 9.32 13.39
C ASN A 366 24.95 10.73 12.80
N LYS A 367 24.29 11.07 11.68
CA LYS A 367 24.40 12.42 11.07
C LYS A 367 23.72 13.52 11.89
N TYR A 368 22.85 13.16 12.82
CA TYR A 368 21.98 14.09 13.54
C TYR A 368 22.07 13.93 15.05
N LYS A 369 21.57 14.91 15.79
CA LYS A 369 21.50 14.85 17.27
C LYS A 369 20.09 14.45 17.70
N TRP A 370 20.01 13.50 18.61
CA TRP A 370 18.77 12.95 19.17
C TRP A 370 18.79 13.01 20.69
N LYS A 371 17.63 13.24 21.32
CA LYS A 371 17.47 13.11 22.77
C LYS A 371 17.64 11.66 23.23
N ALA A 372 17.08 10.73 22.46
CA ALA A 372 17.28 9.29 22.62
C ALA A 372 17.06 8.55 21.29
N VAL A 373 17.73 7.42 21.15
CA VAL A 373 17.54 6.48 20.02
C VAL A 373 17.36 5.09 20.62
N VAL A 374 16.26 4.46 20.25
CA VAL A 374 15.90 3.09 20.63
C VAL A 374 15.74 2.26 19.37
N LEU A 375 16.48 1.16 19.29
CA LEU A 375 16.46 0.20 18.20
C LEU A 375 15.81 -1.10 18.68
N VAL A 376 14.95 -1.71 17.85
CA VAL A 376 14.09 -2.83 18.26
C VAL A 376 14.18 -3.98 17.29
N GLY A 377 14.70 -5.10 17.73
CA GLY A 377 14.80 -6.32 16.92
C GLY A 377 15.62 -6.13 15.63
N GLY A 378 15.36 -6.97 14.61
CA GLY A 378 16.12 -6.96 13.37
C GLY A 378 17.61 -7.26 13.59
N ASP A 379 18.45 -6.86 12.64
CA ASP A 379 19.91 -7.09 12.72
C ASP A 379 20.70 -5.95 13.37
N TYR A 380 20.04 -5.02 14.05
CA TYR A 380 20.74 -3.96 14.79
C TYR A 380 21.70 -4.52 15.84
N HIS A 381 21.33 -5.61 16.54
CA HIS A 381 22.16 -6.24 17.56
C HIS A 381 23.49 -6.83 17.00
N LYS A 382 23.59 -7.07 15.70
CA LYS A 382 24.82 -7.55 15.04
C LYS A 382 25.80 -6.43 14.71
N ILE A 383 25.42 -5.16 14.97
CA ILE A 383 26.17 -3.99 14.59
C ILE A 383 26.61 -3.25 15.85
N ARG A 384 27.90 -2.85 15.90
CA ARG A 384 28.43 -2.08 17.04
C ARG A 384 27.91 -0.63 16.99
N HIS A 385 27.19 -0.21 18.03
CA HIS A 385 26.70 1.15 18.24
C HIS A 385 26.44 1.40 19.74
N SER A 386 26.15 2.66 20.13
CA SER A 386 25.91 3.07 21.51
C SER A 386 24.42 3.29 21.85
N TYR A 387 23.52 3.00 20.95
CA TYR A 387 22.08 3.22 21.13
C TYR A 387 21.43 2.15 22.01
N ILE A 388 20.28 2.47 22.58
CA ILE A 388 19.49 1.55 23.41
C ILE A 388 18.88 0.47 22.51
N ASN A 389 19.00 -0.80 22.90
CA ASN A 389 18.43 -1.93 22.17
C ASN A 389 17.38 -2.66 22.99
N PHE A 390 16.29 -3.05 22.32
CA PHE A 390 15.29 -3.97 22.86
C PHE A 390 14.98 -5.07 21.83
N GLU A 391 14.54 -6.22 22.35
CA GLU A 391 14.16 -7.36 21.51
C GLU A 391 12.80 -7.16 20.83
N ASN A 392 11.87 -6.47 21.48
CA ASN A 392 10.50 -6.29 21.00
C ASN A 392 9.87 -4.96 21.46
N ALA A 393 8.75 -4.61 20.85
CA ALA A 393 8.03 -3.36 21.10
C ALA A 393 7.42 -3.27 22.51
N THR A 394 7.11 -4.40 23.16
CA THR A 394 6.55 -4.42 24.53
C THR A 394 7.55 -3.89 25.53
N LEU A 395 8.82 -4.31 25.46
CA LEU A 395 9.88 -3.82 26.32
C LEU A 395 10.14 -2.32 26.09
N VAL A 396 10.01 -1.83 24.88
CA VAL A 396 10.11 -0.38 24.58
C VAL A 396 8.97 0.39 25.21
N ARG A 397 7.76 -0.15 25.20
CA ARG A 397 6.60 0.49 25.86
C ARG A 397 6.87 0.68 27.36
N GLU A 398 7.34 -0.35 28.04
CA GLU A 398 7.69 -0.28 29.48
C GLU A 398 8.79 0.76 29.74
N TRP A 399 9.83 0.77 28.91
CA TRP A 399 10.88 1.77 28.97
C TRP A 399 10.34 3.18 28.72
N LEU A 400 9.51 3.37 27.69
CA LEU A 400 8.95 4.69 27.34
C LEU A 400 8.09 5.28 28.44
N GLN A 401 7.30 4.45 29.15
CA GLN A 401 6.50 4.87 30.30
C GLN A 401 7.36 5.40 31.46
N GLN A 402 8.57 4.86 31.66
CA GLN A 402 9.49 5.29 32.70
C GLN A 402 10.21 6.62 32.37
N GLN A 403 10.30 6.99 31.08
CA GLN A 403 11.05 8.19 30.66
C GLN A 403 10.35 9.51 30.99
N ASN A 404 9.03 9.49 31.22
CA ASN A 404 8.23 10.70 31.51
C ASN A 404 8.48 11.86 30.50
N PHE A 405 8.62 11.55 29.21
CA PHE A 405 8.86 12.56 28.18
C PHE A 405 7.72 13.59 28.13
N THR A 406 8.10 14.87 28.10
CA THR A 406 7.17 16.01 27.93
C THR A 406 7.69 16.91 26.81
N ASN A 407 6.78 17.51 26.03
CA ASN A 407 7.09 18.39 24.90
C ASN A 407 8.10 17.78 23.90
N THR A 408 8.11 16.44 23.82
CA THR A 408 9.05 15.67 23.02
C THR A 408 8.37 15.21 21.73
N GLN A 409 9.13 15.18 20.64
CA GLN A 409 8.70 14.58 19.39
C GLN A 409 9.24 13.15 19.29
N LEU A 410 8.40 12.22 18.85
CA LEU A 410 8.79 10.82 18.69
C LEU A 410 8.50 10.37 17.25
N LEU A 411 9.47 9.71 16.62
CA LEU A 411 9.26 8.95 15.40
C LEU A 411 9.19 7.46 15.75
N VAL A 412 8.07 6.82 15.44
CA VAL A 412 7.85 5.38 15.66
C VAL A 412 7.75 4.71 14.29
N LYS A 413 8.75 3.90 13.91
CA LYS A 413 8.81 3.24 12.62
C LYS A 413 9.44 1.86 12.71
N GLY A 414 8.97 0.90 11.90
CA GLY A 414 9.52 -0.45 11.83
C GLY A 414 8.75 -1.34 10.86
N SER A 415 9.28 -2.52 10.59
CA SER A 415 8.60 -3.55 9.79
C SER A 415 7.35 -4.06 10.50
N ARG A 416 6.38 -4.53 9.71
CA ARG A 416 5.09 -5.03 10.22
C ARG A 416 5.23 -6.11 11.30
N SER A 417 6.20 -7.02 11.16
CA SER A 417 6.44 -8.09 12.12
C SER A 417 6.95 -7.62 13.48
N ILE A 418 7.58 -6.44 13.56
CA ILE A 418 8.07 -5.84 14.82
C ILE A 418 6.92 -5.20 15.61
N GLN A 419 5.82 -4.81 14.94
CA GLN A 419 4.62 -4.24 15.56
C GLN A 419 4.91 -3.00 16.43
N MET A 420 5.68 -2.05 15.89
CA MET A 420 6.11 -0.86 16.60
C MET A 420 4.96 0.03 17.12
N GLU A 421 3.76 -0.09 16.56
CA GLU A 421 2.54 0.57 17.06
C GLU A 421 2.23 0.20 18.53
N LYS A 422 2.60 -1.00 18.98
CA LYS A 422 2.40 -1.45 20.38
C LYS A 422 3.18 -0.65 21.42
N VAL A 423 4.20 0.11 21.01
CA VAL A 423 4.95 1.00 21.90
C VAL A 423 4.04 2.09 22.48
N LEU A 424 2.93 2.41 21.81
CA LEU A 424 2.03 3.50 22.19
C LEU A 424 0.77 3.05 22.96
N GLU A 425 0.54 1.74 23.05
CA GLU A 425 -0.57 1.12 23.83
C GLU A 425 -0.33 1.22 25.39
#